data_615a396bf5d3582e98443cfe65ddf64d
#
_entry.id   615a396bf5d3582e98443cfe65ddf64d
#
_cell.length_a   1.000
_cell.length_b   1.000
_cell.length_c   1.000
_cell.angle_alpha   90.00
_cell.angle_beta   90.00
_cell.angle_gamma   90.00
#
_symmetry.space_group_name_H-M   'P 1'
#
loop_
_entity.id
_entity.type
_entity.pdbx_description
1 polymer ?
#
loop_
_entity_poly.entity_id
_entity_poly.type
_entity_poly.pdbx_seq_one_letter_code
_entity_poly.pdbx_strand_id
1 'polypeptide(L)'
;MGWLDISPSSIEEILLTHLDTDHVGAVEKDSEGIFKSAKLYIGETESKYLTGELRRRVLFKLYKLPKVDIENEIELLQDGDVFYIGDIKVEAILVPGHTLGHLVYLIDDAYLFTGDTIWFGSDGGYSFLNSLAEDNALSIRSLERLEMLLKERGLSPKIISGHTGWTDDLEFAFRHRDKICNSMKKQKPHDPTAPYDGYDEREDTEERARGERLPKAWSYENL
;
A
#
# COMPACT_ATOMS: atom_id res chain seq x y z
N MET A 1 -6.72 15.47 5.62
CA MET A 1 -7.14 16.19 4.41
C MET A 1 -7.26 17.70 4.60
N GLY A 2 -7.36 18.22 5.83
CA GLY A 2 -7.45 19.66 6.09
C GLY A 2 -6.32 20.55 5.54
N TRP A 3 -5.16 19.99 5.26
CA TRP A 3 -4.01 20.73 4.69
C TRP A 3 -4.15 21.01 3.19
N LEU A 4 -4.94 20.22 2.47
CA LEU A 4 -5.14 20.34 1.03
C LEU A 4 -6.50 20.96 0.67
N ASP A 5 -7.29 21.36 1.69
CA ASP A 5 -8.64 21.89 1.52
C ASP A 5 -9.58 20.97 0.70
N ILE A 6 -9.28 19.65 0.71
CA ILE A 6 -10.06 18.62 0.03
C ILE A 6 -11.07 18.03 1.01
N SER A 7 -12.36 18.15 0.68
CA SER A 7 -13.40 17.45 1.43
C SER A 7 -13.29 15.95 1.23
N PRO A 8 -13.30 15.13 2.29
CA PRO A 8 -13.38 13.67 2.13
C PRO A 8 -14.57 13.22 1.30
N SER A 9 -15.68 13.92 1.38
CA SER A 9 -16.90 13.63 0.58
C SER A 9 -16.77 13.94 -0.92
N SER A 10 -15.68 14.59 -1.35
CA SER A 10 -15.39 14.80 -2.77
C SER A 10 -14.54 13.67 -3.37
N ILE A 11 -14.16 12.67 -2.58
CA ILE A 11 -13.46 11.47 -3.07
C ILE A 11 -14.52 10.54 -3.65
N GLU A 12 -14.47 10.35 -4.95
CA GLU A 12 -15.43 9.55 -5.69
C GLU A 12 -14.91 8.13 -5.99
N GLU A 13 -13.57 7.96 -6.03
CA GLU A 13 -12.93 6.70 -6.40
C GLU A 13 -11.72 6.41 -5.53
N ILE A 14 -11.57 5.15 -5.12
CA ILE A 14 -10.48 4.67 -4.25
C ILE A 14 -9.91 3.38 -4.84
N LEU A 15 -8.59 3.37 -5.05
CA LEU A 15 -7.84 2.19 -5.48
C LEU A 15 -7.27 1.48 -4.26
N LEU A 16 -7.69 0.24 -4.02
CA LEU A 16 -7.21 -0.58 -2.91
C LEU A 16 -6.16 -1.57 -3.42
N THR A 17 -4.96 -1.50 -2.86
CA THR A 17 -3.90 -2.46 -3.19
C THR A 17 -4.20 -3.84 -2.63
N HIS A 18 -4.71 -3.90 -1.41
CA HIS A 18 -5.10 -5.12 -0.70
C HIS A 18 -6.03 -4.79 0.47
N LEU A 19 -6.47 -5.80 1.22
CA LEU A 19 -7.51 -5.70 2.24
C LEU A 19 -7.01 -5.83 3.69
N ASP A 20 -5.74 -5.57 3.98
CA ASP A 20 -5.29 -5.48 5.37
C ASP A 20 -5.89 -4.20 6.01
N THR A 21 -6.22 -4.26 7.29
CA THR A 21 -7.06 -3.26 7.99
C THR A 21 -6.47 -1.86 8.00
N ASP A 22 -5.15 -1.73 7.96
CA ASP A 22 -4.44 -0.46 7.88
C ASP A 22 -4.52 0.18 6.46
N HIS A 23 -4.98 -0.56 5.46
CA HIS A 23 -5.22 -0.05 4.10
C HIS A 23 -6.71 0.18 3.79
N VAL A 24 -7.61 -0.50 4.48
CA VAL A 24 -9.05 -0.40 4.19
C VAL A 24 -9.89 0.20 5.33
N GLY A 25 -9.30 0.45 6.50
CA GLY A 25 -10.05 0.88 7.68
C GLY A 25 -10.93 2.11 7.45
N ALA A 26 -10.56 3.00 6.54
CA ALA A 26 -11.35 4.19 6.21
C ALA A 26 -12.63 3.89 5.41
N VAL A 27 -12.72 2.72 4.76
CA VAL A 27 -13.88 2.29 3.95
C VAL A 27 -14.63 1.11 4.57
N GLU A 28 -14.19 0.59 5.71
CA GLU A 28 -14.92 -0.43 6.45
C GLU A 28 -16.31 0.07 6.88
N LYS A 29 -17.26 -0.83 6.94
CA LYS A 29 -18.66 -0.56 7.29
C LYS A 29 -18.81 0.21 8.61
N ASP A 30 -17.99 -0.13 9.58
CA ASP A 30 -18.01 0.49 10.93
C ASP A 30 -17.17 1.77 11.02
N SER A 31 -16.52 2.20 9.91
CA SER A 31 -15.88 3.50 9.83
C SER A 31 -16.91 4.63 9.92
N GLU A 32 -16.45 5.88 10.15
CA GLU A 32 -17.33 7.06 10.22
C GLU A 32 -18.11 7.34 8.91
N GLY A 33 -17.99 6.47 7.91
CA GLY A 33 -18.70 6.55 6.63
C GLY A 33 -18.25 7.68 5.71
N ILE A 34 -17.07 8.25 5.95
CA ILE A 34 -16.52 9.41 5.23
C ILE A 34 -16.40 9.13 3.73
N PHE A 35 -16.06 7.90 3.35
CA PHE A 35 -15.89 7.47 1.95
C PHE A 35 -16.98 6.51 1.48
N LYS A 36 -18.13 6.49 2.14
CA LYS A 36 -19.19 5.53 1.88
C LYS A 36 -19.77 5.57 0.47
N SER A 37 -19.72 6.73 -0.19
CA SER A 37 -20.17 6.93 -1.58
C SER A 37 -19.08 6.69 -2.63
N ALA A 38 -17.82 6.49 -2.23
CA ALA A 38 -16.75 6.26 -3.16
C ALA A 38 -16.86 4.87 -3.78
N LYS A 39 -16.59 4.76 -5.09
CA LYS A 39 -16.41 3.49 -5.78
C LYS A 39 -15.02 2.94 -5.47
N LEU A 40 -14.94 1.66 -5.12
CA LEU A 40 -13.69 1.00 -4.81
C LEU A 40 -13.24 0.14 -5.98
N TYR A 41 -11.95 0.16 -6.26
CA TYR A 41 -11.30 -0.73 -7.22
C TYR A 41 -10.41 -1.70 -6.44
N ILE A 42 -10.57 -3.00 -6.69
CA ILE A 42 -9.86 -4.05 -5.96
C ILE A 42 -9.57 -5.23 -6.89
N GLY A 43 -8.49 -5.94 -6.64
CA GLY A 43 -8.18 -7.17 -7.37
C GLY A 43 -9.27 -8.24 -7.24
N GLU A 44 -9.63 -8.90 -8.36
CA GLU A 44 -10.61 -10.00 -8.36
C GLU A 44 -10.21 -11.10 -7.36
N THR A 45 -8.92 -11.46 -7.31
CA THR A 45 -8.43 -12.44 -6.34
C THR A 45 -8.50 -11.91 -4.91
N GLU A 46 -8.23 -10.60 -4.71
CA GLU A 46 -8.31 -9.98 -3.39
C GLU A 46 -9.74 -9.94 -2.85
N SER A 47 -10.74 -9.74 -3.72
CA SER A 47 -12.15 -9.73 -3.32
C SER A 47 -12.62 -11.04 -2.67
N LYS A 48 -11.92 -12.15 -2.90
CA LYS A 48 -12.20 -13.44 -2.28
C LYS A 48 -11.99 -13.47 -0.77
N TYR A 49 -11.21 -12.53 -0.23
CA TYR A 49 -11.14 -12.32 1.22
C TYR A 49 -12.43 -11.70 1.76
N LEU A 50 -13.10 -10.82 0.99
CA LEU A 50 -14.41 -10.25 1.36
C LEU A 50 -15.51 -11.32 1.38
N THR A 51 -15.48 -12.27 0.44
CA THR A 51 -16.47 -13.35 0.41
C THR A 51 -16.17 -14.46 1.43
N GLY A 52 -14.92 -14.53 1.93
CA GLY A 52 -14.44 -15.59 2.81
C GLY A 52 -14.03 -16.87 2.08
N GLU A 53 -14.00 -16.85 0.75
CA GLU A 53 -13.43 -17.92 -0.09
C GLU A 53 -11.92 -18.06 0.20
N LEU A 54 -11.21 -16.93 0.29
CA LEU A 54 -9.86 -16.85 0.84
C LEU A 54 -9.87 -16.33 2.27
N ARG A 55 -8.82 -16.65 3.02
CA ARG A 55 -8.66 -16.24 4.40
C ARG A 55 -7.27 -15.71 4.63
N ARG A 56 -7.18 -14.43 4.94
CA ARG A 56 -5.93 -13.74 5.25
C ARG A 56 -5.25 -14.39 6.46
N ARG A 57 -4.02 -14.82 6.29
CA ARG A 57 -3.21 -15.46 7.33
C ARG A 57 -1.84 -14.81 7.40
N VAL A 58 -1.42 -14.47 8.61
CA VAL A 58 -0.14 -13.83 8.92
C VAL A 58 0.63 -14.64 9.95
N LEU A 59 1.81 -14.19 10.33
CA LEU A 59 2.69 -14.85 11.32
C LEU A 59 2.93 -16.32 10.96
N PHE A 60 3.47 -16.54 9.75
CA PHE A 60 3.72 -17.90 9.23
C PHE A 60 2.44 -18.75 9.12
N LYS A 61 1.32 -18.10 8.76
CA LYS A 61 -0.02 -18.71 8.65
C LYS A 61 -0.63 -19.20 9.97
N LEU A 62 -0.03 -18.85 11.10
CA LEU A 62 -0.52 -19.24 12.44
C LEU A 62 -1.71 -18.37 12.89
N TYR A 63 -1.73 -17.10 12.47
CA TYR A 63 -2.76 -16.15 12.86
C TYR A 63 -3.66 -15.78 11.68
N LYS A 64 -4.96 -15.81 11.92
CA LYS A 64 -5.99 -15.43 10.91
C LYS A 64 -6.49 -14.04 11.23
N LEU A 65 -6.37 -13.13 10.28
CA LEU A 65 -6.95 -11.81 10.40
C LEU A 65 -8.48 -11.83 10.31
N PRO A 66 -9.16 -10.88 10.96
CA PRO A 66 -10.60 -10.72 10.80
C PRO A 66 -10.96 -10.44 9.33
N LYS A 67 -12.19 -10.73 8.98
CA LYS A 67 -12.74 -10.39 7.67
C LYS A 67 -13.13 -8.92 7.69
N VAL A 68 -12.79 -8.21 6.64
CA VAL A 68 -13.23 -6.84 6.37
C VAL A 68 -14.66 -6.83 5.85
N ASP A 69 -15.48 -5.89 6.26
CA ASP A 69 -16.85 -5.69 5.77
C ASP A 69 -16.98 -4.33 5.08
N ILE A 70 -17.31 -4.34 3.79
CA ILE A 70 -17.37 -3.17 2.91
C ILE A 70 -18.75 -3.12 2.26
N GLU A 71 -19.39 -1.94 2.28
CA GLU A 71 -20.71 -1.69 1.67
C GLU A 71 -20.63 -0.88 0.37
N ASN A 72 -19.47 -0.36 0.01
CA ASN A 72 -19.26 0.43 -1.21
C ASN A 72 -19.50 -0.38 -2.48
N GLU A 73 -19.81 0.31 -3.57
CA GLU A 73 -19.71 -0.27 -4.91
C GLU A 73 -18.27 -0.69 -5.20
N ILE A 74 -18.08 -1.91 -5.70
CA ILE A 74 -16.75 -2.49 -5.97
C ILE A 74 -16.63 -2.83 -7.45
N GLU A 75 -15.59 -2.31 -8.08
CA GLU A 75 -15.10 -2.74 -9.40
C GLU A 75 -13.96 -3.75 -9.21
N LEU A 76 -14.06 -4.91 -9.87
CA LEU A 76 -13.06 -5.95 -9.80
C LEU A 76 -12.06 -5.82 -10.95
N LEU A 77 -10.78 -5.82 -10.61
CA LEU A 77 -9.69 -5.68 -11.55
C LEU A 77 -8.88 -6.97 -11.70
N GLN A 78 -8.41 -7.21 -12.92
CA GLN A 78 -7.48 -8.29 -13.26
C GLN A 78 -6.06 -7.75 -13.53
N ASP A 79 -5.10 -8.66 -13.61
CA ASP A 79 -3.71 -8.32 -13.96
C ASP A 79 -3.64 -7.70 -15.37
N GLY A 80 -3.10 -6.52 -15.48
CA GLY A 80 -2.92 -5.78 -16.72
C GLY A 80 -4.13 -4.96 -17.17
N ASP A 81 -5.20 -4.89 -16.35
CA ASP A 81 -6.32 -4.00 -16.67
C ASP A 81 -5.89 -2.54 -16.71
N VAL A 82 -6.31 -1.85 -17.76
CA VAL A 82 -6.08 -0.42 -17.95
C VAL A 82 -7.41 0.30 -18.05
N PHE A 83 -7.58 1.32 -17.22
CA PHE A 83 -8.78 2.15 -17.20
C PHE A 83 -8.41 3.62 -16.94
N TYR A 84 -9.41 4.50 -16.97
CA TYR A 84 -9.21 5.93 -16.77
C TYR A 84 -10.12 6.46 -15.67
N ILE A 85 -9.55 7.28 -14.80
CA ILE A 85 -10.26 8.10 -13.82
C ILE A 85 -10.15 9.56 -14.29
N GLY A 86 -11.21 10.08 -14.88
CA GLY A 86 -11.11 11.31 -15.67
C GLY A 86 -10.09 11.15 -16.80
N ASP A 87 -9.07 12.02 -16.83
CA ASP A 87 -7.99 11.93 -17.82
C ASP A 87 -6.77 11.12 -17.34
N ILE A 88 -6.81 10.60 -16.11
CA ILE A 88 -5.70 9.88 -15.50
C ILE A 88 -5.75 8.41 -15.90
N LYS A 89 -4.69 7.92 -16.53
CA LYS A 89 -4.52 6.51 -16.88
C LYS A 89 -4.12 5.71 -15.64
N VAL A 90 -4.80 4.61 -15.38
CA VAL A 90 -4.48 3.66 -14.31
C VAL A 90 -4.27 2.29 -14.91
N GLU A 91 -3.17 1.64 -14.59
CA GLU A 91 -2.92 0.23 -14.89
C GLU A 91 -2.82 -0.55 -13.57
N ALA A 92 -3.60 -1.61 -13.46
CA ALA A 92 -3.56 -2.55 -12.33
C ALA A 92 -2.62 -3.70 -12.66
N ILE A 93 -1.62 -3.94 -11.82
CA ILE A 93 -0.64 -5.02 -12.01
C ILE A 93 -0.70 -5.93 -10.79
N LEU A 94 -0.95 -7.23 -11.01
CA LEU A 94 -1.02 -8.21 -9.92
C LEU A 94 0.39 -8.56 -9.42
N VAL A 95 0.64 -8.32 -8.14
CA VAL A 95 1.92 -8.60 -7.46
C VAL A 95 1.65 -9.42 -6.19
N PRO A 96 1.27 -10.71 -6.35
CA PRO A 96 0.85 -11.54 -5.24
C PRO A 96 2.03 -11.95 -4.35
N GLY A 97 1.71 -12.18 -3.06
CA GLY A 97 2.68 -12.69 -2.09
C GLY A 97 2.44 -12.11 -0.69
N HIS A 98 2.36 -10.80 -0.52
CA HIS A 98 1.88 -10.19 0.72
C HIS A 98 0.44 -10.65 0.99
N THR A 99 -0.48 -10.38 0.08
CA THR A 99 -1.71 -11.13 -0.10
C THR A 99 -1.70 -11.83 -1.46
N LEU A 100 -2.62 -12.77 -1.71
CA LEU A 100 -2.67 -13.50 -2.99
C LEU A 100 -3.28 -12.67 -4.11
N GLY A 101 -4.01 -11.62 -3.79
CA GLY A 101 -4.67 -10.72 -4.75
C GLY A 101 -4.10 -9.32 -4.79
N HIS A 102 -2.94 -9.08 -4.15
CA HIS A 102 -2.34 -7.75 -4.05
C HIS A 102 -2.12 -7.13 -5.43
N LEU A 103 -2.69 -5.93 -5.65
CA LEU A 103 -2.44 -5.10 -6.83
C LEU A 103 -1.47 -3.97 -6.50
N VAL A 104 -0.65 -3.61 -7.47
CA VAL A 104 0.04 -2.33 -7.54
C VAL A 104 -0.59 -1.50 -8.66
N TYR A 105 -0.57 -0.18 -8.53
CA TYR A 105 -1.18 0.71 -9.52
C TYR A 105 -0.12 1.59 -10.16
N LEU A 106 -0.01 1.50 -11.48
CA LEU A 106 0.83 2.39 -12.29
C LEU A 106 -0.06 3.51 -12.85
N ILE A 107 0.21 4.75 -12.43
CA ILE A 107 -0.56 5.94 -12.77
C ILE A 107 0.22 6.76 -13.79
N ASP A 108 -0.36 7.02 -14.97
CA ASP A 108 0.21 7.81 -16.07
C ASP A 108 1.64 7.39 -16.47
N ASP A 109 2.01 6.12 -16.26
CA ASP A 109 3.36 5.58 -16.44
C ASP A 109 4.44 6.30 -15.59
N ALA A 110 4.03 7.19 -14.68
CA ALA A 110 4.89 8.10 -13.91
C ALA A 110 4.93 7.79 -12.41
N TYR A 111 3.89 7.18 -11.85
CA TYR A 111 3.79 6.87 -10.41
C TYR A 111 3.38 5.43 -10.22
N LEU A 112 4.13 4.68 -9.41
CA LEU A 112 3.83 3.30 -9.04
C LEU A 112 3.52 3.21 -7.55
N PHE A 113 2.27 2.94 -7.21
CA PHE A 113 1.82 2.70 -5.85
C PHE A 113 1.91 1.21 -5.54
N THR A 114 2.84 0.82 -4.69
CA THR A 114 3.18 -0.60 -4.46
C THR A 114 2.49 -1.22 -3.27
N GLY A 115 1.78 -0.44 -2.45
CA GLY A 115 1.24 -0.97 -1.18
C GLY A 115 2.33 -1.70 -0.39
N ASP A 116 2.03 -2.91 0.04
CA ASP A 116 2.87 -3.71 0.93
C ASP A 116 3.72 -4.76 0.20
N THR A 117 4.11 -4.48 -1.05
CA THR A 117 5.01 -5.39 -1.78
C THR A 117 6.48 -5.04 -1.59
N ILE A 118 6.79 -3.75 -1.39
CA ILE A 118 8.16 -3.26 -1.20
C ILE A 118 8.28 -2.55 0.16
N TRP A 119 9.35 -2.87 0.87
CA TRP A 119 9.79 -2.18 2.07
C TRP A 119 11.13 -1.50 1.82
N PHE A 120 11.20 -0.18 1.89
CA PHE A 120 12.44 0.54 1.72
C PHE A 120 13.27 0.53 3.00
N GLY A 121 14.50 0.04 2.89
CA GLY A 121 15.55 0.22 3.85
C GLY A 121 16.47 1.39 3.48
N SER A 122 17.42 1.70 4.36
CA SER A 122 18.42 2.74 4.09
C SER A 122 19.37 2.40 2.91
N ASP A 123 19.41 1.14 2.48
CA ASP A 123 20.31 0.60 1.48
C ASP A 123 19.60 0.02 0.25
N GLY A 124 18.28 0.07 0.20
CA GLY A 124 17.48 -0.40 -0.94
C GLY A 124 16.13 -0.96 -0.54
N GLY A 125 15.31 -1.26 -1.55
CA GLY A 125 14.01 -1.90 -1.37
C GLY A 125 14.15 -3.41 -1.21
N TYR A 126 13.37 -3.95 -0.29
CA TYR A 126 13.25 -5.36 0.07
C TYR A 126 11.84 -5.86 -0.26
N SER A 127 11.67 -7.17 -0.42
CA SER A 127 10.36 -7.78 -0.30
C SER A 127 9.79 -7.52 1.10
N PHE A 128 8.47 -7.36 1.19
CA PHE A 128 7.80 -6.96 2.43
C PHE A 128 8.03 -7.97 3.57
N LEU A 129 7.67 -7.57 4.79
CA LEU A 129 7.93 -8.30 6.04
C LEU A 129 7.48 -9.76 5.98
N ASN A 130 8.41 -10.67 6.28
CA ASN A 130 8.24 -12.12 6.24
C ASN A 130 7.02 -12.63 7.02
N SER A 131 6.82 -12.08 8.22
CA SER A 131 5.75 -12.52 9.11
C SER A 131 4.35 -12.11 8.65
N LEU A 132 4.25 -11.09 7.79
CA LEU A 132 2.99 -10.54 7.31
C LEU A 132 2.63 -11.02 5.90
N ALA A 133 3.59 -11.52 5.12
CA ALA A 133 3.31 -12.08 3.79
C ALA A 133 2.71 -13.49 3.88
N GLU A 134 1.77 -13.80 3.00
CA GLU A 134 1.19 -15.14 2.89
C GLU A 134 2.13 -16.12 2.17
N ASP A 135 2.87 -15.62 1.17
CA ASP A 135 3.84 -16.41 0.43
C ASP A 135 5.06 -15.55 0.04
N ASN A 136 6.12 -15.69 0.82
CA ASN A 136 7.36 -14.94 0.60
C ASN A 136 8.07 -15.29 -0.70
N ALA A 137 8.03 -16.54 -1.11
CA ALA A 137 8.65 -16.95 -2.37
C ALA A 137 7.90 -16.39 -3.57
N LEU A 138 6.58 -16.31 -3.47
CA LEU A 138 5.73 -15.67 -4.47
C LEU A 138 5.98 -14.17 -4.51
N SER A 139 6.10 -13.49 -3.34
CA SER A 139 6.43 -12.06 -3.27
C SER A 139 7.71 -11.73 -4.05
N ILE A 140 8.78 -12.49 -3.81
CA ILE A 140 10.06 -12.30 -4.50
C ILE A 140 9.90 -12.44 -6.03
N ARG A 141 9.27 -13.52 -6.49
CA ARG A 141 9.04 -13.73 -7.93
C ARG A 141 8.18 -12.64 -8.56
N SER A 142 7.18 -12.16 -7.82
CA SER A 142 6.28 -11.10 -8.28
C SER A 142 7.03 -9.77 -8.41
N LEU A 143 7.92 -9.46 -7.49
CA LEU A 143 8.77 -8.27 -7.57
C LEU A 143 9.80 -8.36 -8.72
N GLU A 144 10.37 -9.54 -8.97
CA GLU A 144 11.23 -9.76 -10.13
C GLU A 144 10.47 -9.52 -11.44
N ARG A 145 9.24 -10.05 -11.54
CA ARG A 145 8.38 -9.80 -12.70
C ARG A 145 8.05 -8.32 -12.87
N LEU A 146 7.71 -7.62 -11.79
CA LEU A 146 7.39 -6.20 -11.82
C LEU A 146 8.59 -5.36 -12.29
N GLU A 147 9.78 -5.60 -11.76
CA GLU A 147 11.00 -4.93 -12.21
C GLU A 147 11.28 -5.16 -13.68
N MET A 148 11.17 -6.43 -14.16
CA MET A 148 11.36 -6.77 -15.57
C MET A 148 10.36 -6.03 -16.45
N LEU A 149 9.08 -6.01 -16.07
CA LEU A 149 8.02 -5.31 -16.80
C LEU A 149 8.33 -3.82 -16.97
N LEU A 150 8.76 -3.14 -15.91
CA LEU A 150 9.12 -1.73 -15.96
C LEU A 150 10.33 -1.49 -16.88
N LYS A 151 11.36 -2.32 -16.77
CA LYS A 151 12.58 -2.22 -17.60
C LYS A 151 12.29 -2.50 -19.08
N GLU A 152 11.52 -3.52 -19.41
CA GLU A 152 11.14 -3.86 -20.79
C GLU A 152 10.34 -2.74 -21.46
N ARG A 153 9.54 -2.03 -20.67
CA ARG A 153 8.77 -0.86 -21.15
C ARG A 153 9.59 0.44 -21.14
N GLY A 154 10.81 0.45 -20.62
CA GLY A 154 11.63 1.65 -20.47
C GLY A 154 11.06 2.66 -19.47
N LEU A 155 10.30 2.19 -18.48
CA LEU A 155 9.66 3.03 -17.48
C LEU A 155 10.52 3.15 -16.23
N SER A 156 10.54 4.37 -15.66
CA SER A 156 11.17 4.67 -14.36
C SER A 156 10.22 5.57 -13.54
N PRO A 157 9.09 5.01 -13.08
CA PRO A 157 8.12 5.78 -12.32
C PRO A 157 8.65 6.12 -10.93
N LYS A 158 8.07 7.13 -10.28
CA LYS A 158 8.21 7.33 -8.85
C LYS A 158 7.52 6.18 -8.13
N ILE A 159 8.27 5.41 -7.33
CA ILE A 159 7.79 4.21 -6.63
C ILE A 159 7.44 4.59 -5.19
N ILE A 160 6.18 4.35 -4.80
CA ILE A 160 5.59 4.78 -3.54
C ILE A 160 5.15 3.53 -2.77
N SER A 161 5.79 3.29 -1.62
CA SER A 161 5.48 2.18 -0.73
C SER A 161 4.36 2.56 0.25
N GLY A 162 3.63 1.57 0.76
CA GLY A 162 2.57 1.79 1.75
C GLY A 162 3.08 2.38 3.07
N HIS A 163 4.30 2.04 3.52
CA HIS A 163 4.79 2.36 4.86
C HIS A 163 6.13 3.09 4.94
N THR A 164 6.94 3.08 3.87
CA THR A 164 8.35 3.46 3.97
C THR A 164 8.77 4.58 3.02
N GLY A 165 7.82 5.37 2.53
CA GLY A 165 8.07 6.52 1.67
C GLY A 165 8.18 6.16 0.19
N TRP A 166 9.00 6.89 -0.56
CA TRP A 166 9.08 6.77 -2.01
C TRP A 166 10.52 6.96 -2.52
N THR A 167 10.74 6.53 -3.76
CA THR A 167 11.99 6.78 -4.51
C THR A 167 11.68 6.93 -6.00
N ASP A 168 12.49 7.67 -6.71
CA ASP A 168 12.53 7.74 -8.18
C ASP A 168 13.72 6.94 -8.78
N ASP A 169 14.49 6.26 -7.91
CA ASP A 169 15.57 5.36 -8.29
C ASP A 169 15.06 3.91 -8.38
N LEU A 170 14.83 3.45 -9.62
CA LEU A 170 14.37 2.10 -9.91
C LEU A 170 15.35 1.03 -9.40
N GLU A 171 16.66 1.26 -9.52
CA GLU A 171 17.67 0.31 -9.06
C GLU A 171 17.65 0.19 -7.54
N PHE A 172 17.52 1.32 -6.84
CA PHE A 172 17.39 1.33 -5.39
C PHE A 172 16.12 0.58 -4.95
N ALA A 173 14.98 0.84 -5.61
CA ALA A 173 13.70 0.24 -5.24
C ALA A 173 13.71 -1.29 -5.29
N PHE A 174 14.46 -1.89 -6.21
CA PHE A 174 14.49 -3.35 -6.39
C PHE A 174 15.81 -4.00 -5.98
N ARG A 175 16.73 -3.26 -5.35
CA ARG A 175 18.10 -3.72 -5.04
C ARG A 175 18.16 -5.01 -4.24
N HIS A 176 17.27 -5.18 -3.30
CA HIS A 176 17.19 -6.34 -2.40
C HIS A 176 15.87 -7.09 -2.52
N ARG A 177 15.21 -7.04 -3.69
CA ARG A 177 13.90 -7.68 -3.92
C ARG A 177 13.89 -9.19 -3.66
N ASP A 178 15.07 -9.82 -3.80
CA ASP A 178 15.30 -11.24 -3.51
C ASP A 178 15.47 -11.54 -2.02
N LYS A 179 15.49 -10.50 -1.19
CA LYS A 179 15.63 -10.60 0.26
C LYS A 179 14.35 -10.13 0.94
N ILE A 180 13.99 -10.84 1.98
CA ILE A 180 12.84 -10.50 2.81
C ILE A 180 13.29 -9.55 3.91
N CYS A 181 12.55 -8.48 4.14
CA CYS A 181 12.76 -7.64 5.30
C CYS A 181 12.35 -8.38 6.57
N ASN A 182 13.31 -8.71 7.42
CA ASN A 182 13.09 -9.43 8.69
C ASN A 182 13.02 -8.49 9.90
N SER A 183 13.13 -7.18 9.69
CA SER A 183 13.19 -6.20 10.76
C SER A 183 12.02 -5.26 10.68
N MET A 184 11.20 -5.24 11.74
CA MET A 184 10.20 -4.19 11.96
C MET A 184 10.82 -2.88 12.48
N LYS A 185 12.17 -2.82 12.61
CA LYS A 185 12.82 -1.54 12.93
C LYS A 185 12.51 -0.59 11.80
N LYS A 186 11.89 0.54 12.13
CA LYS A 186 11.72 1.65 11.19
C LYS A 186 13.08 1.97 10.59
N GLN A 187 13.21 1.69 9.32
CA GLN A 187 14.36 2.13 8.56
C GLN A 187 14.01 3.53 8.06
N LYS A 188 14.97 4.45 8.08
CA LYS A 188 14.69 5.78 7.55
C LYS A 188 14.24 5.64 6.10
N PRO A 189 13.21 6.38 5.67
CA PRO A 189 12.87 6.49 4.27
C PRO A 189 14.12 6.81 3.46
N HIS A 190 14.22 6.27 2.25
CA HIS A 190 15.36 6.54 1.38
C HIS A 190 15.43 8.01 1.00
N ASP A 191 14.31 8.64 0.74
CA ASP A 191 14.25 10.01 0.25
C ASP A 191 14.23 11.01 1.41
N PRO A 192 15.33 11.73 1.65
CA PRO A 192 15.40 12.75 2.70
C PRO A 192 14.53 13.97 2.40
N THR A 193 13.95 14.08 1.19
CA THR A 193 13.05 15.18 0.82
C THR A 193 11.59 14.75 0.82
N ALA A 194 11.30 13.50 1.13
CA ALA A 194 9.92 13.01 1.25
C ALA A 194 9.18 13.84 2.32
N PRO A 195 7.94 14.24 2.07
CA PRO A 195 7.16 15.06 3.01
C PRO A 195 7.01 14.44 4.40
N TYR A 196 7.27 13.13 4.52
CA TYR A 196 7.25 12.34 5.75
C TYR A 196 8.60 11.67 6.00
N ASP A 197 9.68 12.28 5.50
CA ASP A 197 11.03 11.81 5.72
C ASP A 197 11.34 11.88 7.22
N GLY A 198 11.39 10.71 7.77
CA GLY A 198 11.68 10.58 9.18
C GLY A 198 10.49 10.91 10.05
N TYR A 199 9.58 9.98 10.22
CA TYR A 199 8.87 9.87 11.49
C TYR A 199 9.94 9.71 12.58
N ASP A 200 10.50 10.84 13.03
CA ASP A 200 11.42 10.85 14.16
C ASP A 200 10.56 10.75 15.42
N GLU A 201 10.63 9.57 16.07
CA GLU A 201 9.94 9.37 17.36
C GLU A 201 10.31 10.43 18.39
N ARG A 202 11.45 11.10 18.23
CA ARG A 202 11.89 12.21 19.10
C ARG A 202 11.12 13.49 18.80
N GLU A 203 10.89 13.81 17.52
CA GLU A 203 10.08 14.98 17.13
C GLU A 203 8.63 14.81 17.58
N ASP A 204 8.04 13.63 17.37
CA ASP A 204 6.68 13.32 17.85
C ASP A 204 6.59 13.41 19.37
N THR A 205 7.64 12.97 20.08
CA THR A 205 7.71 13.07 21.54
C THR A 205 7.86 14.53 21.98
N GLU A 206 8.64 15.35 21.27
CA GLU A 206 8.83 16.76 21.55
C GLU A 206 7.59 17.59 21.20
N GLU A 207 6.88 17.29 20.10
CA GLU A 207 5.61 17.91 19.74
C GLU A 207 4.50 17.54 20.73
N ARG A 208 4.44 16.30 21.16
CA ARG A 208 3.55 15.87 22.26
C ARG A 208 3.85 16.58 23.57
N ALA A 209 5.12 16.77 23.89
CA ALA A 209 5.54 17.51 25.08
C ALA A 209 5.19 19.00 25.01
N ARG A 210 5.14 19.59 23.82
CA ARG A 210 4.72 20.99 23.57
C ARG A 210 3.20 21.16 23.52
N GLY A 211 2.41 20.07 23.54
CA GLY A 211 0.96 20.11 23.44
C GLY A 211 0.43 20.44 22.03
N GLU A 212 1.30 20.45 21.04
CA GLU A 212 0.94 20.58 19.64
C GLU A 212 0.43 19.23 19.16
N ARG A 213 -0.87 19.04 19.15
CA ARG A 213 -1.50 17.79 18.69
C ARG A 213 -1.60 17.80 17.17
N LEU A 214 -0.96 16.83 16.52
CA LEU A 214 -1.41 16.41 15.20
C LEU A 214 -2.89 16.04 15.27
N PRO A 215 -3.68 16.31 14.21
CA PRO A 215 -5.10 15.92 14.18
C PRO A 215 -5.23 14.46 14.55
N LYS A 216 -6.17 14.12 15.45
CA LYS A 216 -6.40 12.75 15.97
C LYS A 216 -6.59 11.66 14.89
N ALA A 217 -6.83 12.04 13.64
CA ALA A 217 -6.98 11.12 12.51
C ALA A 217 -5.73 10.28 12.17
N TRP A 218 -4.57 10.60 12.76
CA TRP A 218 -3.30 9.93 12.45
C TRP A 218 -2.64 9.27 13.66
N SER A 219 -3.27 9.21 14.81
CA SER A 219 -2.76 8.48 15.95
C SER A 219 -3.22 7.02 15.89
N TYR A 220 -2.28 6.07 15.89
CA TYR A 220 -2.53 4.62 16.01
C TYR A 220 -3.32 4.21 17.26
N GLU A 221 -3.66 5.14 18.14
CA GLU A 221 -4.47 4.90 19.33
C GLU A 221 -5.98 4.79 19.05
N ASN A 222 -6.40 5.00 17.79
CA ASN A 222 -7.80 4.92 17.37
C ASN A 222 -8.05 3.86 16.28
N LEU A 223 -7.10 2.94 16.06
CA LEU A 223 -7.27 1.74 15.23
C LEU A 223 -7.52 0.52 16.11
#